data_8fcf8c97606f7c241dfaa60ebf464338
#
_entry.id   8fcf8c97606f7c241dfaa60ebf464338
#
_cell.length_a   1.000
_cell.length_b   1.000
_cell.length_c   1.000
_cell.angle_alpha   90.00
_cell.angle_beta   90.00
_cell.angle_gamma   90.00
#
_symmetry.space_group_name_H-M   'P 1'
#
loop_
_entity.id
_entity.type
_entity.pdbx_description
1 polymer ?
#
loop_
_entity_poly.entity_id
_entity_poly.type
_entity_poly.pdbx_seq_one_letter_code
_entity_poly.pdbx_strand_id
1 'polypeptide(L)'
;RKSVGQRIPEKEIANFQFITPNTEGTMTNFKLTIQYDGTRFSGWQKQGNTDNTIQDKIENILNKMTGEEIEIHGSGRTDAGVHAIKQIANFKTNATLSELDVRDSLNKYLPLDIRILDAEKTDNRFHARLNAKGKHYRYTIDNGEVANVFERKYMTRLTENYDIEAMKKAAVYLIGEHDFKSFCDNKRMKKSTIRTISDISINNSDGIITIDFYGTGFLYHMVRILTGTLLMVGTHELSCDDIPDI
;
A
#
# COMPACT_ATOMS: atom_id res chain seq x y z
N ARG A 1 26.37 13.70 4.56
CA ARG A 1 26.10 14.11 3.17
C ARG A 1 24.63 14.46 3.10
N LYS A 2 24.30 15.74 2.88
CA LYS A 2 22.93 16.23 2.74
C LYS A 2 22.31 15.57 1.50
N SER A 3 21.17 14.91 1.68
CA SER A 3 20.37 14.41 0.56
C SER A 3 19.83 15.61 -0.20
N VAL A 4 20.31 15.79 -1.43
CA VAL A 4 19.74 16.75 -2.38
C VAL A 4 18.40 16.17 -2.81
N GLY A 5 17.32 16.57 -2.16
CA GLY A 5 15.99 16.45 -2.73
C GLY A 5 15.98 17.30 -4.00
N GLN A 6 15.97 16.67 -5.16
CA GLN A 6 15.77 17.39 -6.41
C GLN A 6 14.39 18.07 -6.35
N ARG A 7 14.38 19.38 -6.04
CA ARG A 7 13.23 20.22 -6.34
C ARG A 7 13.12 20.27 -7.86
N ILE A 8 11.97 19.92 -8.40
CA ILE A 8 11.65 20.12 -9.81
C ILE A 8 11.87 21.61 -10.08
N PRO A 9 12.75 22.01 -11.01
CA PRO A 9 12.96 23.42 -11.33
C PRO A 9 11.65 24.02 -11.81
N GLU A 10 11.22 25.13 -11.24
CA GLU A 10 9.96 25.83 -11.62
C GLU A 10 9.87 26.12 -13.13
N LYS A 11 11.00 26.25 -13.82
CA LYS A 11 11.06 26.45 -15.26
C LYS A 11 10.67 25.23 -16.12
N GLU A 12 10.75 23.99 -15.60
CA GLU A 12 10.30 22.80 -16.34
C GLU A 12 8.79 22.57 -16.24
N ILE A 13 8.15 23.17 -15.23
CA ILE A 13 6.69 23.10 -15.05
C ILE A 13 5.95 24.00 -16.06
N ALA A 14 6.60 24.99 -16.64
CA ALA A 14 6.01 25.90 -17.62
C ALA A 14 5.70 25.24 -19.00
N ASN A 15 6.08 23.99 -19.22
CA ASN A 15 5.86 23.26 -20.47
C ASN A 15 4.69 22.28 -20.42
N PHE A 16 3.81 22.34 -19.42
CA PHE A 16 2.51 21.70 -19.58
C PHE A 16 1.76 22.46 -20.69
N GLN A 17 1.62 21.87 -21.87
CA GLN A 17 0.67 22.34 -22.86
C GLN A 17 -0.69 22.35 -22.16
N PHE A 18 -1.33 23.54 -22.10
CA PHE A 18 -2.66 23.68 -21.50
C PHE A 18 -3.59 22.68 -22.16
N ILE A 19 -4.00 21.68 -21.38
CA ILE A 19 -4.91 20.65 -21.83
C ILE A 19 -6.30 21.29 -21.88
N THR A 20 -6.92 21.23 -23.05
CA THR A 20 -8.25 21.81 -23.27
C THR A 20 -9.29 21.10 -22.40
N PRO A 21 -10.20 21.83 -21.75
CA PRO A 21 -11.33 21.23 -21.04
C PRO A 21 -12.16 20.37 -21.98
N ASN A 22 -12.68 19.24 -21.50
CA ASN A 22 -13.62 18.44 -22.23
C ASN A 22 -14.93 19.24 -22.45
N THR A 23 -15.25 19.54 -23.69
CA THR A 23 -16.46 20.30 -24.05
C THR A 23 -17.74 19.47 -23.93
N GLU A 24 -17.65 18.15 -23.73
CA GLU A 24 -18.81 17.27 -23.62
C GLU A 24 -19.40 17.16 -22.19
N GLY A 25 -18.82 17.85 -21.19
CA GLY A 25 -19.37 17.99 -19.86
C GLY A 25 -19.35 16.72 -18.98
N THR A 26 -18.74 15.63 -19.44
CA THR A 26 -18.64 14.37 -18.70
C THR A 26 -17.20 14.16 -18.18
N MET A 27 -17.05 14.08 -16.85
CA MET A 27 -15.77 13.76 -16.23
C MET A 27 -15.30 12.37 -16.67
N THR A 28 -14.02 12.24 -17.02
CA THR A 28 -13.38 10.95 -17.29
C THR A 28 -12.80 10.40 -15.99
N ASN A 29 -13.08 9.14 -15.68
CA ASN A 29 -12.50 8.42 -14.54
C ASN A 29 -11.31 7.58 -15.00
N PHE A 30 -10.15 7.81 -14.41
CA PHE A 30 -8.93 7.05 -14.66
C PHE A 30 -8.63 6.11 -13.50
N LYS A 31 -8.34 4.84 -13.80
CA LYS A 31 -7.79 3.86 -12.88
C LYS A 31 -6.28 3.78 -13.08
N LEU A 32 -5.54 3.85 -11.98
CA LEU A 32 -4.09 3.78 -11.95
C LEU A 32 -3.64 2.51 -11.25
N THR A 33 -2.61 1.86 -11.79
CA THR A 33 -1.80 0.85 -11.11
C THR A 33 -0.48 1.48 -10.71
N ILE A 34 -0.21 1.53 -9.41
CA ILE A 34 0.88 2.32 -8.82
C ILE A 34 1.83 1.40 -8.07
N GLN A 35 3.12 1.58 -8.28
CA GLN A 35 4.19 0.97 -7.49
C GLN A 35 4.94 2.06 -6.71
N TYR A 36 5.30 1.78 -5.45
CA TYR A 36 6.14 2.72 -4.69
C TYR A 36 7.00 2.05 -3.62
N ASP A 37 8.21 2.59 -3.45
CA ASP A 37 9.04 2.41 -2.27
C ASP A 37 8.60 3.42 -1.20
N GLY A 38 7.92 2.93 -0.16
CA GLY A 38 7.36 3.77 0.90
C GLY A 38 8.37 4.28 1.93
N THR A 39 9.65 3.85 1.87
CA THR A 39 10.67 4.10 2.91
C THR A 39 10.74 5.57 3.35
N ARG A 40 10.60 6.50 2.41
CA ARG A 40 10.76 7.94 2.67
C ARG A 40 9.44 8.69 2.84
N PHE A 41 8.30 8.01 2.76
CA PHE A 41 6.98 8.63 2.80
C PHE A 41 6.25 8.39 4.12
N SER A 42 5.44 9.36 4.50
CA SER A 42 4.55 9.30 5.68
C SER A 42 3.29 8.46 5.44
N GLY A 43 3.36 7.50 4.52
CA GLY A 43 2.28 6.62 4.10
C GLY A 43 1.55 7.11 2.86
N TRP A 44 0.44 6.44 2.57
CA TRP A 44 -0.39 6.78 1.41
C TRP A 44 -1.15 8.08 1.58
N GLN A 45 -1.94 8.19 2.68
CA GLN A 45 -2.96 9.20 2.85
C GLN A 45 -2.39 10.60 3.07
N LYS A 46 -2.88 11.59 2.34
CA LYS A 46 -2.64 13.03 2.56
C LYS A 46 -2.94 13.43 4.00
N GLN A 47 -2.05 14.23 4.59
CA GLN A 47 -2.09 14.65 5.99
C GLN A 47 -1.91 16.17 6.08
N GLY A 48 -2.53 16.79 7.09
CA GLY A 48 -2.45 18.25 7.25
C GLY A 48 -1.10 18.77 7.76
N ASN A 49 -0.24 17.88 8.29
CA ASN A 49 1.05 18.24 8.89
C ASN A 49 2.27 17.89 8.01
N THR A 50 2.06 17.28 6.87
CA THR A 50 3.13 16.92 5.92
C THR A 50 2.59 16.79 4.50
N ASP A 51 3.39 17.21 3.53
CA ASP A 51 3.19 17.02 2.10
C ASP A 51 3.93 15.78 1.56
N ASN A 52 4.55 14.98 2.46
CA ASN A 52 5.39 13.86 2.10
C ASN A 52 4.61 12.54 2.11
N THR A 53 3.47 12.49 1.43
CA THR A 53 2.64 11.30 1.26
C THR A 53 2.56 10.90 -0.22
N ILE A 54 2.29 9.62 -0.50
CA ILE A 54 2.15 9.12 -1.88
C ILE A 54 1.00 9.85 -2.60
N GLN A 55 -0.15 9.99 -1.92
CA GLN A 55 -1.33 10.67 -2.43
C GLN A 55 -1.01 12.12 -2.82
N ASP A 56 -0.37 12.88 -1.93
CA ASP A 56 -0.07 14.28 -2.16
C ASP A 56 0.90 14.49 -3.33
N LYS A 57 1.91 13.61 -3.48
CA LYS A 57 2.85 13.69 -4.62
C LYS A 57 2.13 13.48 -5.96
N ILE A 58 1.18 12.57 -6.04
CA ILE A 58 0.42 12.29 -7.27
C ILE A 58 -0.57 13.42 -7.55
N GLU A 59 -1.36 13.85 -6.53
CA GLU A 59 -2.34 14.93 -6.66
C GLU A 59 -1.69 16.23 -7.13
N ASN A 60 -0.54 16.60 -6.56
CA ASN A 60 0.18 17.81 -6.93
C ASN A 60 0.58 17.87 -8.41
N ILE A 61 0.90 16.71 -9.01
CA ILE A 61 1.23 16.64 -10.43
C ILE A 61 -0.05 16.68 -11.27
N LEU A 62 -1.06 15.92 -10.89
CA LEU A 62 -2.36 15.93 -11.57
C LEU A 62 -2.98 17.33 -11.58
N ASN A 63 -2.96 18.04 -10.45
CA ASN A 63 -3.48 19.41 -10.36
C ASN A 63 -2.76 20.37 -11.32
N LYS A 64 -1.43 20.28 -11.41
CA LYS A 64 -0.64 21.09 -12.35
C LYS A 64 -0.89 20.70 -13.80
N MET A 65 -1.12 19.44 -14.06
CA MET A 65 -1.34 18.90 -15.39
C MET A 65 -2.73 19.27 -15.93
N THR A 66 -3.75 19.24 -15.08
CA THR A 66 -5.14 19.45 -15.49
C THR A 66 -5.65 20.85 -15.24
N GLY A 67 -5.02 21.60 -14.34
CA GLY A 67 -5.53 22.88 -13.84
C GLY A 67 -6.72 22.73 -12.89
N GLU A 68 -7.04 21.49 -12.48
CA GLU A 68 -8.15 21.16 -11.57
C GLU A 68 -7.62 20.76 -10.19
N GLU A 69 -8.45 20.85 -9.16
CA GLU A 69 -8.18 20.24 -7.87
C GLU A 69 -8.61 18.77 -7.92
N ILE A 70 -7.64 17.87 -8.07
CA ILE A 70 -7.86 16.43 -8.21
C ILE A 70 -7.73 15.75 -6.86
N GLU A 71 -8.71 14.91 -6.51
CA GLU A 71 -8.63 13.97 -5.40
C GLU A 71 -8.42 12.55 -5.95
N ILE A 72 -7.34 11.87 -5.51
CA ILE A 72 -7.07 10.47 -5.86
C ILE A 72 -7.53 9.53 -4.74
N HIS A 73 -8.28 8.50 -5.10
CA HIS A 73 -8.79 7.49 -4.18
C HIS A 73 -8.02 6.18 -4.31
N GLY A 74 -7.21 5.83 -3.30
CA GLY A 74 -6.51 4.55 -3.25
C GLY A 74 -7.41 3.39 -2.78
N SER A 75 -7.15 2.17 -3.27
CA SER A 75 -7.86 0.95 -2.84
C SER A 75 -7.63 0.61 -1.36
N GLY A 76 -6.49 1.03 -0.81
CA GLY A 76 -6.14 0.90 0.59
C GLY A 76 -5.18 1.99 1.03
N ARG A 77 -5.15 2.23 2.35
CA ARG A 77 -4.12 3.06 2.96
C ARG A 77 -2.96 2.17 3.37
N THR A 78 -1.75 2.65 3.14
CA THR A 78 -0.53 2.06 3.70
C THR A 78 0.05 3.03 4.71
N ASP A 79 0.64 2.48 5.77
CA ASP A 79 1.30 3.27 6.81
C ASP A 79 2.65 3.80 6.33
N ALA A 80 3.28 4.68 7.12
CA ALA A 80 4.62 5.19 6.85
C ALA A 80 5.61 4.03 6.67
N GLY A 81 6.44 4.12 5.64
CA GLY A 81 7.45 3.13 5.31
C GLY A 81 6.95 1.89 4.57
N VAL A 82 5.63 1.69 4.42
CA VAL A 82 5.07 0.53 3.73
C VAL A 82 5.13 0.73 2.21
N HIS A 83 5.57 -0.31 1.51
CA HIS A 83 5.70 -0.34 0.05
C HIS A 83 4.44 -0.84 -0.64
N ALA A 84 4.32 -0.64 -1.94
CA ALA A 84 3.31 -1.30 -2.76
C ALA A 84 3.90 -1.71 -4.11
N ILE A 85 3.62 -2.95 -4.51
CA ILE A 85 3.96 -3.46 -5.85
C ILE A 85 2.88 -3.07 -6.85
N LYS A 86 1.60 -3.09 -6.45
CA LYS A 86 0.44 -2.79 -7.31
C LYS A 86 -0.70 -2.19 -6.48
N GLN A 87 -0.55 -0.94 -6.03
CA GLN A 87 -1.67 -0.18 -5.45
C GLN A 87 -2.60 0.27 -6.57
N ILE A 88 -3.88 0.00 -6.44
CA ILE A 88 -4.90 0.53 -7.34
C ILE A 88 -5.44 1.84 -6.78
N ALA A 89 -5.55 2.84 -7.64
CA ALA A 89 -6.19 4.11 -7.30
C ALA A 89 -7.05 4.60 -8.47
N ASN A 90 -7.93 5.57 -8.22
CA ASN A 90 -8.64 6.26 -9.28
C ASN A 90 -8.80 7.75 -9.00
N PHE A 91 -8.93 8.52 -10.06
CA PHE A 91 -9.27 9.94 -10.00
C PHE A 91 -10.17 10.32 -11.18
N LYS A 92 -10.85 11.44 -11.05
CA LYS A 92 -11.72 12.00 -12.11
C LYS A 92 -11.23 13.36 -12.54
N THR A 93 -11.36 13.67 -13.84
CA THR A 93 -11.00 14.97 -14.42
C THR A 93 -11.93 15.34 -15.57
N ASN A 94 -12.13 16.65 -15.78
CA ASN A 94 -12.76 17.17 -17.00
C ASN A 94 -11.74 17.42 -18.11
N ALA A 95 -10.44 17.28 -17.84
CA ALA A 95 -9.41 17.46 -18.85
C ALA A 95 -9.44 16.33 -19.88
N THR A 96 -9.23 16.67 -21.15
CA THR A 96 -9.10 15.70 -22.24
C THR A 96 -7.69 15.11 -22.23
N LEU A 97 -7.58 13.89 -21.70
CA LEU A 97 -6.32 13.17 -21.56
C LEU A 97 -6.42 11.77 -22.15
N SER A 98 -5.34 11.28 -22.75
CA SER A 98 -5.17 9.86 -23.04
C SER A 98 -4.58 9.13 -21.82
N GLU A 99 -4.69 7.80 -21.81
CA GLU A 99 -4.07 6.95 -20.80
C GLU A 99 -2.54 7.11 -20.78
N LEU A 100 -1.94 7.24 -21.95
CA LEU A 100 -0.50 7.46 -22.12
C LEU A 100 -0.07 8.82 -21.56
N ASP A 101 -0.84 9.88 -21.83
CA ASP A 101 -0.54 11.21 -21.28
C ASP A 101 -0.53 11.20 -19.76
N VAL A 102 -1.49 10.52 -19.13
CA VAL A 102 -1.58 10.38 -17.67
C VAL A 102 -0.36 9.62 -17.14
N ARG A 103 -0.08 8.42 -17.66
CA ARG A 103 1.02 7.58 -17.21
C ARG A 103 2.38 8.27 -17.37
N ASP A 104 2.64 8.79 -18.55
CA ASP A 104 3.97 9.27 -18.92
C ASP A 104 4.26 10.63 -18.25
N SER A 105 3.25 11.52 -18.15
CA SER A 105 3.39 12.78 -17.43
C SER A 105 3.61 12.55 -15.93
N LEU A 106 2.84 11.66 -15.30
CA LEU A 106 3.06 11.30 -13.90
C LEU A 106 4.46 10.73 -13.70
N ASN A 107 4.89 9.78 -14.55
CA ASN A 107 6.23 9.17 -14.42
C ASN A 107 7.37 10.12 -14.71
N LYS A 108 7.16 11.15 -15.50
CA LYS A 108 8.15 12.20 -15.78
C LYS A 108 8.43 13.06 -14.55
N TYR A 109 7.41 13.38 -13.75
CA TYR A 109 7.54 14.35 -12.66
C TYR A 109 7.49 13.74 -11.26
N LEU A 110 7.01 12.49 -11.09
CA LEU A 110 7.06 11.79 -9.81
C LEU A 110 8.50 11.47 -9.40
N PRO A 111 8.79 11.48 -8.08
CA PRO A 111 10.08 11.01 -7.58
C PRO A 111 10.30 9.55 -7.99
N LEU A 112 11.58 9.13 -8.09
CA LEU A 112 11.96 7.78 -8.53
C LEU A 112 11.33 6.65 -7.70
N ASP A 113 10.92 6.95 -6.48
CA ASP A 113 10.30 6.00 -5.56
C ASP A 113 8.82 5.72 -5.87
N ILE A 114 8.18 6.46 -6.79
CA ILE A 114 6.77 6.26 -7.18
C ILE A 114 6.71 6.10 -8.70
N ARG A 115 6.03 5.05 -9.16
CA ARG A 115 5.81 4.80 -10.59
C ARG A 115 4.37 4.41 -10.88
N ILE A 116 3.82 4.97 -11.93
CA ILE A 116 2.57 4.55 -12.52
C ILE A 116 2.88 3.45 -13.53
N LEU A 117 2.50 2.24 -13.19
CA LEU A 117 2.73 1.07 -14.06
C LEU A 117 1.75 1.08 -15.22
N ASP A 118 0.51 1.49 -14.93
CA ASP A 118 -0.56 1.53 -15.91
C ASP A 118 -1.58 2.61 -15.56
N ALA A 119 -2.22 3.17 -16.59
CA ALA A 119 -3.35 4.09 -16.49
C ALA A 119 -4.38 3.71 -17.54
N GLU A 120 -5.63 3.51 -17.13
CA GLU A 120 -6.73 3.14 -18.01
C GLU A 120 -7.98 3.98 -17.71
N LYS A 121 -8.75 4.33 -18.75
CA LYS A 121 -10.08 4.89 -18.57
C LYS A 121 -11.01 3.79 -18.06
N THR A 122 -11.87 4.13 -17.10
CA THR A 122 -12.75 3.16 -16.46
C THR A 122 -14.16 3.73 -16.31
N ASP A 123 -15.11 2.88 -15.92
CA ASP A 123 -16.48 3.30 -15.67
C ASP A 123 -16.53 4.45 -14.64
N ASN A 124 -17.42 5.42 -14.88
CA ASN A 124 -17.57 6.60 -13.99
C ASN A 124 -18.03 6.25 -12.57
N ARG A 125 -18.61 5.06 -12.35
CA ARG A 125 -18.98 4.55 -11.03
C ARG A 125 -17.85 3.80 -10.33
N PHE A 126 -16.75 3.48 -11.05
CA PHE A 126 -15.63 2.80 -10.46
C PHE A 126 -15.01 3.66 -9.35
N HIS A 127 -14.77 3.01 -8.20
CA HIS A 127 -14.08 3.60 -7.06
C HIS A 127 -13.11 2.56 -6.49
N ALA A 128 -11.82 2.83 -6.56
CA ALA A 128 -10.76 1.88 -6.22
C ALA A 128 -10.94 1.21 -4.84
N ARG A 129 -11.42 1.95 -3.85
CA ARG A 129 -11.64 1.42 -2.50
C ARG A 129 -12.93 0.61 -2.37
N LEU A 130 -14.03 1.07 -2.98
CA LEU A 130 -15.36 0.45 -2.81
C LEU A 130 -15.52 -0.79 -3.69
N ASN A 131 -14.85 -0.82 -4.84
CA ASN A 131 -14.87 -1.95 -5.77
C ASN A 131 -13.72 -2.95 -5.54
N ALA A 132 -12.85 -2.71 -4.54
CA ALA A 132 -11.80 -3.66 -4.18
C ALA A 132 -12.42 -4.97 -3.69
N LYS A 133 -12.06 -6.08 -4.34
CA LYS A 133 -12.56 -7.42 -3.99
C LYS A 133 -11.67 -8.13 -2.96
N GLY A 134 -10.40 -7.75 -2.89
CA GLY A 134 -9.43 -8.32 -1.96
C GLY A 134 -8.16 -7.48 -1.89
N LYS A 135 -7.36 -7.77 -0.89
CA LYS A 135 -6.05 -7.17 -0.65
C LYS A 135 -5.06 -8.26 -0.29
N HIS A 136 -3.84 -8.10 -0.76
CA HIS A 136 -2.72 -8.95 -0.44
C HIS A 136 -1.64 -8.11 0.26
N TYR A 137 -1.21 -8.56 1.43
CA TYR A 137 -0.08 -8.02 2.16
C TYR A 137 0.98 -9.09 2.36
N ARG A 138 2.25 -8.74 2.11
CA ARG A 138 3.40 -9.58 2.39
C ARG A 138 4.25 -8.94 3.47
N TYR A 139 4.60 -9.73 4.47
CA TYR A 139 5.66 -9.41 5.42
C TYR A 139 6.88 -10.26 5.10
N THR A 140 8.04 -9.64 4.97
CA THR A 140 9.29 -10.33 4.63
C THR A 140 10.29 -10.18 5.78
N ILE A 141 10.84 -11.30 6.22
CA ILE A 141 11.78 -11.38 7.34
C ILE A 141 13.07 -11.99 6.81
N ASP A 142 14.17 -11.29 7.01
CA ASP A 142 15.51 -11.82 6.83
C ASP A 142 15.91 -12.54 8.11
N ASN A 143 15.90 -13.87 8.08
CA ASN A 143 16.26 -14.79 9.17
C ASN A 143 17.52 -15.61 8.82
N GLY A 144 18.22 -15.24 7.75
CA GLY A 144 19.44 -15.89 7.32
C GLY A 144 20.60 -15.72 8.33
N GLU A 145 21.65 -16.51 8.21
CA GLU A 145 22.85 -16.38 9.05
C GLU A 145 23.51 -15.00 8.89
N VAL A 146 23.60 -14.51 7.65
CA VAL A 146 24.17 -13.21 7.30
C VAL A 146 23.10 -12.33 6.66
N ALA A 147 22.97 -11.09 7.17
CA ALA A 147 21.98 -10.13 6.66
C ALA A 147 22.26 -9.68 5.23
N ASN A 148 21.23 -9.60 4.40
CA ASN A 148 21.30 -9.02 3.07
C ASN A 148 21.28 -7.49 3.14
N VAL A 149 22.42 -6.84 2.91
CA VAL A 149 22.56 -5.38 3.02
C VAL A 149 21.80 -4.62 1.91
N PHE A 150 21.55 -5.24 0.77
CA PHE A 150 20.86 -4.59 -0.36
C PHE A 150 19.35 -4.58 -0.16
N GLU A 151 18.80 -5.63 0.47
CA GLU A 151 17.36 -5.79 0.69
C GLU A 151 16.87 -5.30 2.07
N ARG A 152 17.79 -4.81 2.92
CA ARG A 152 17.49 -4.41 4.32
C ARG A 152 16.36 -3.38 4.50
N LYS A 153 15.99 -2.66 3.44
CA LYS A 153 14.87 -1.69 3.46
C LYS A 153 13.51 -2.36 3.29
N TYR A 154 13.50 -3.57 2.73
CA TYR A 154 12.28 -4.29 2.34
C TYR A 154 11.99 -5.49 3.23
N MET A 155 12.88 -5.78 4.19
CA MET A 155 12.81 -6.92 5.09
C MET A 155 13.07 -6.48 6.53
N THR A 156 12.45 -7.17 7.49
CA THR A 156 12.77 -7.03 8.91
C THR A 156 13.81 -8.08 9.27
N ARG A 157 14.94 -7.67 9.84
CA ARG A 157 15.95 -8.61 10.35
C ARG A 157 15.52 -9.16 11.69
N LEU A 158 15.36 -10.49 11.79
CA LEU A 158 15.12 -11.24 13.02
C LEU A 158 16.06 -12.45 13.03
N THR A 159 16.59 -12.80 14.22
CA THR A 159 17.65 -13.82 14.37
C THR A 159 17.23 -15.03 15.19
N GLU A 160 16.02 -15.01 15.74
CA GLU A 160 15.44 -16.11 16.51
C GLU A 160 15.17 -17.32 15.62
N ASN A 161 15.16 -18.51 16.19
CA ASN A 161 14.73 -19.71 15.49
C ASN A 161 13.20 -19.76 15.49
N TYR A 162 12.61 -19.87 14.31
CA TYR A 162 11.17 -19.93 14.14
C TYR A 162 10.70 -21.32 13.69
N ASP A 163 9.79 -21.92 14.45
CA ASP A 163 9.06 -23.12 14.04
C ASP A 163 7.97 -22.74 13.03
N ILE A 164 8.32 -22.87 11.74
CA ILE A 164 7.44 -22.53 10.62
C ILE A 164 6.17 -23.38 10.61
N GLU A 165 6.27 -24.65 11.02
CA GLU A 165 5.10 -25.54 11.04
C GLU A 165 4.13 -25.17 12.17
N ALA A 166 4.63 -24.75 13.34
CA ALA A 166 3.80 -24.20 14.40
C ALA A 166 3.09 -22.91 13.95
N MET A 167 3.82 -22.00 13.27
CA MET A 167 3.25 -20.78 12.71
C MET A 167 2.14 -21.09 11.68
N LYS A 168 2.35 -22.05 10.78
CA LYS A 168 1.33 -22.48 9.80
C LYS A 168 0.09 -23.03 10.47
N LYS A 169 0.24 -23.86 11.52
CA LYS A 169 -0.91 -24.37 12.30
C LYS A 169 -1.70 -23.23 12.93
N ALA A 170 -1.01 -22.25 13.56
CA ALA A 170 -1.66 -21.09 14.16
C ALA A 170 -2.39 -20.23 13.10
N ALA A 171 -1.81 -20.08 11.91
CA ALA A 171 -2.41 -19.30 10.82
C ALA A 171 -3.78 -19.83 10.40
N VAL A 172 -4.03 -21.15 10.50
CA VAL A 172 -5.32 -21.76 10.15
C VAL A 172 -6.48 -21.19 10.98
N TYR A 173 -6.25 -20.91 12.26
CA TYR A 173 -7.27 -20.32 13.15
C TYR A 173 -7.65 -18.88 12.78
N LEU A 174 -6.79 -18.18 12.05
CA LEU A 174 -7.02 -16.79 11.61
C LEU A 174 -7.72 -16.70 10.25
N ILE A 175 -7.84 -17.83 9.53
CA ILE A 175 -8.53 -17.87 8.23
C ILE A 175 -10.04 -17.94 8.47
N GLY A 176 -10.79 -17.19 7.67
CA GLY A 176 -12.24 -17.09 7.79
C GLY A 176 -12.71 -15.70 8.14
N GLU A 177 -14.01 -15.60 8.50
CA GLU A 177 -14.62 -14.37 8.99
C GLU A 177 -14.58 -14.36 10.52
N HIS A 178 -13.86 -13.39 11.10
CA HIS A 178 -13.70 -13.23 12.53
C HIS A 178 -13.82 -11.76 12.95
N ASP A 179 -14.08 -11.51 14.23
CA ASP A 179 -13.92 -10.20 14.83
C ASP A 179 -12.45 -9.99 15.22
N PHE A 180 -11.72 -9.26 14.40
CA PHE A 180 -10.31 -8.94 14.61
C PHE A 180 -10.08 -7.72 15.51
N LYS A 181 -10.96 -7.46 16.48
CA LYS A 181 -10.83 -6.31 17.37
C LYS A 181 -9.53 -6.32 18.16
N SER A 182 -9.10 -7.49 18.66
CA SER A 182 -7.83 -7.66 19.39
C SER A 182 -6.60 -7.42 18.52
N PHE A 183 -6.73 -7.56 17.20
CA PHE A 183 -5.70 -7.29 16.21
C PHE A 183 -5.79 -5.89 15.59
N CYS A 184 -6.45 -4.94 16.27
CA CYS A 184 -6.63 -3.57 15.81
C CYS A 184 -6.07 -2.57 16.81
N ASP A 185 -5.08 -1.76 16.38
CA ASP A 185 -4.47 -0.74 17.24
C ASP A 185 -5.35 0.52 17.44
N ASN A 186 -6.50 0.60 16.77
CA ASN A 186 -7.46 1.67 17.00
C ASN A 186 -8.53 1.26 18.03
N LYS A 187 -8.23 1.44 19.32
CA LYS A 187 -9.13 1.13 20.43
C LYS A 187 -10.46 1.90 20.41
N ARG A 188 -10.55 3.02 19.68
CA ARG A 188 -11.75 3.88 19.57
C ARG A 188 -12.51 3.66 18.26
N MET A 189 -12.26 2.57 17.56
CA MET A 189 -12.90 2.30 16.28
C MET A 189 -14.41 2.09 16.46
N LYS A 190 -15.20 2.94 15.76
CA LYS A 190 -16.66 2.87 15.78
C LYS A 190 -17.27 1.96 14.70
N LYS A 191 -16.44 1.57 13.71
CA LYS A 191 -16.85 0.71 12.59
C LYS A 191 -16.63 -0.76 12.95
N SER A 192 -17.34 -1.66 12.24
CA SER A 192 -17.15 -3.10 12.40
C SER A 192 -15.68 -3.52 12.30
N THR A 193 -15.28 -4.38 13.21
CA THR A 193 -13.95 -5.02 13.26
C THR A 193 -13.95 -6.41 12.61
N ILE A 194 -15.13 -6.87 12.15
CA ILE A 194 -15.26 -8.13 11.41
C ILE A 194 -14.51 -8.00 10.05
N ARG A 195 -13.65 -8.97 9.77
CA ARG A 195 -12.92 -9.09 8.49
C ARG A 195 -12.88 -10.55 8.08
N THR A 196 -12.70 -10.75 6.76
CA THR A 196 -12.48 -12.09 6.21
C THR A 196 -11.06 -12.18 5.69
N ILE A 197 -10.28 -13.09 6.26
CA ILE A 197 -8.99 -13.51 5.72
C ILE A 197 -9.25 -14.78 4.91
N SER A 198 -8.97 -14.73 3.62
CA SER A 198 -9.21 -15.86 2.72
C SER A 198 -8.06 -16.85 2.70
N ASP A 199 -6.83 -16.39 2.98
CA ASP A 199 -5.66 -17.25 3.06
C ASP A 199 -4.52 -16.57 3.82
N ILE A 200 -3.69 -17.38 4.49
CA ILE A 200 -2.40 -16.97 5.04
C ILE A 200 -1.37 -18.03 4.64
N SER A 201 -0.38 -17.66 3.83
CA SER A 201 0.70 -18.56 3.47
C SER A 201 2.03 -18.15 4.10
N ILE A 202 2.76 -19.13 4.64
CA ILE A 202 4.05 -18.91 5.32
C ILE A 202 5.09 -19.79 4.66
N ASN A 203 6.16 -19.20 4.16
CA ASN A 203 7.26 -19.89 3.52
C ASN A 203 8.59 -19.45 4.13
N ASN A 204 9.53 -20.39 4.19
CA ASN A 204 10.92 -20.12 4.52
C ASN A 204 11.79 -20.69 3.39
N SER A 205 12.56 -19.85 2.74
CA SER A 205 13.52 -20.24 1.71
C SER A 205 14.82 -19.46 1.92
N ASP A 206 15.92 -20.17 2.03
CA ASP A 206 17.26 -19.59 2.17
C ASP A 206 17.37 -18.53 3.29
N GLY A 207 16.69 -18.77 4.41
CA GLY A 207 16.65 -17.86 5.54
C GLY A 207 15.76 -16.63 5.34
N ILE A 208 14.96 -16.58 4.27
CA ILE A 208 13.94 -15.56 4.08
C ILE A 208 12.58 -16.15 4.40
N ILE A 209 11.93 -15.62 5.45
CA ILE A 209 10.57 -15.98 5.82
C ILE A 209 9.63 -14.96 5.19
N THR A 210 8.64 -15.44 4.44
CA THR A 210 7.56 -14.63 3.90
C THR A 210 6.24 -15.06 4.52
N ILE A 211 5.43 -14.07 4.94
CA ILE A 211 4.08 -14.27 5.43
C ILE A 211 3.15 -13.45 4.55
N ASP A 212 2.31 -14.11 3.78
CA ASP A 212 1.34 -13.51 2.87
C ASP A 212 -0.06 -13.59 3.46
N PHE A 213 -0.75 -12.46 3.52
CA PHE A 213 -2.11 -12.34 4.01
C PHE A 213 -3.04 -11.93 2.86
N TYR A 214 -4.07 -12.70 2.60
CA TYR A 214 -5.10 -12.40 1.61
C TYR A 214 -6.45 -12.21 2.32
N GLY A 215 -7.18 -11.14 2.03
CA GLY A 215 -8.46 -10.88 2.67
C GLY A 215 -9.24 -9.75 2.02
N THR A 216 -10.50 -9.58 2.42
CA THR A 216 -11.38 -8.53 1.89
C THR A 216 -10.98 -7.13 2.36
N GLY A 217 -10.28 -7.04 3.49
CA GLY A 217 -9.77 -5.80 4.08
C GLY A 217 -9.08 -6.06 5.42
N PHE A 218 -8.27 -5.10 5.85
CA PHE A 218 -7.53 -5.18 7.11
C PHE A 218 -7.79 -3.95 7.97
N LEU A 219 -7.76 -4.11 9.28
CA LEU A 219 -7.85 -3.04 10.25
C LEU A 219 -6.52 -2.29 10.38
N TYR A 220 -6.54 -1.20 11.11
CA TYR A 220 -5.33 -0.44 11.39
C TYR A 220 -4.31 -1.30 12.14
N HIS A 221 -3.10 -1.39 11.62
CA HIS A 221 -1.98 -2.22 12.08
C HIS A 221 -2.24 -3.74 12.13
N MET A 222 -3.40 -4.23 11.66
CA MET A 222 -3.81 -5.62 11.78
C MET A 222 -2.75 -6.62 11.28
N VAL A 223 -2.21 -6.42 10.07
CA VAL A 223 -1.20 -7.32 9.51
C VAL A 223 0.07 -7.36 10.37
N ARG A 224 0.48 -6.23 10.96
CA ARG A 224 1.65 -6.17 11.85
C ARG A 224 1.41 -6.97 13.13
N ILE A 225 0.23 -6.84 13.74
CA ILE A 225 -0.13 -7.55 14.97
C ILE A 225 -0.24 -9.05 14.69
N LEU A 226 -0.93 -9.44 13.60
CA LEU A 226 -1.01 -10.84 13.17
C LEU A 226 0.38 -11.45 12.93
N THR A 227 1.28 -10.72 12.25
CA THR A 227 2.66 -11.17 12.04
C THR A 227 3.38 -11.38 13.38
N GLY A 228 3.29 -10.39 14.30
CA GLY A 228 3.90 -10.52 15.63
C GLY A 228 3.38 -11.71 16.42
N THR A 229 2.06 -11.94 16.39
CA THR A 229 1.42 -13.10 17.05
C THR A 229 1.92 -14.43 16.47
N LEU A 230 2.00 -14.55 15.13
CA LEU A 230 2.54 -15.75 14.48
C LEU A 230 4.02 -15.98 14.82
N LEU A 231 4.81 -14.91 14.92
CA LEU A 231 6.23 -15.01 15.35
C LEU A 231 6.35 -15.50 16.79
N MET A 232 5.49 -15.04 17.71
CA MET A 232 5.46 -15.54 19.10
C MET A 232 5.10 -17.04 19.14
N VAL A 233 4.25 -17.51 18.25
CA VAL A 233 4.00 -18.97 18.13
C VAL A 233 5.26 -19.67 17.58
N GLY A 234 5.94 -19.08 16.61
CA GLY A 234 7.17 -19.63 16.04
C GLY A 234 8.33 -19.74 17.05
N THR A 235 8.39 -18.85 18.04
CA THR A 235 9.35 -18.92 19.15
C THR A 235 8.86 -19.72 20.34
N HIS A 236 7.65 -20.31 20.28
CA HIS A 236 6.98 -21.03 21.37
C HIS A 236 6.70 -20.17 22.63
N GLU A 237 6.66 -18.83 22.48
CA GLU A 237 6.20 -17.91 23.53
C GLU A 237 4.66 -17.92 23.65
N LEU A 238 3.96 -18.35 22.60
CA LEU A 238 2.52 -18.51 22.54
C LEU A 238 2.20 -19.89 21.95
N SER A 239 1.21 -20.59 22.49
CA SER A 239 0.71 -21.82 21.88
C SER A 239 -0.15 -21.52 20.67
N CYS A 240 -0.11 -22.38 19.65
CA CYS A 240 -1.03 -22.26 18.52
C CYS A 240 -2.52 -22.42 18.95
N ASP A 241 -2.76 -23.17 20.05
CA ASP A 241 -4.10 -23.42 20.59
C ASP A 241 -4.67 -22.23 21.37
N ASP A 242 -3.83 -21.23 21.70
CA ASP A 242 -4.27 -19.98 22.36
C ASP A 242 -4.85 -18.95 21.36
N ILE A 243 -4.61 -19.13 20.06
CA ILE A 243 -5.04 -18.17 19.01
C ILE A 243 -6.56 -17.94 19.01
N PRO A 244 -7.43 -18.97 19.15
CA PRO A 244 -8.87 -18.76 19.18
C PRO A 244 -9.38 -17.92 20.34
N ASP A 245 -8.63 -17.80 21.43
CA ASP A 245 -9.00 -17.08 22.65
C ASP A 245 -8.54 -15.61 22.66
N ILE A 246 -7.80 -15.17 21.63
CA ILE A 246 -7.33 -13.80 21.47
C ILE A 246 -8.37 -12.92 20.77
#